data_d617c5be403cbe556b2bf4c2048604da
#
_entry.id   d617c5be403cbe556b2bf4c2048604da
#
_cell.length_a   1.000
_cell.length_b   1.000
_cell.length_c   1.000
_cell.angle_alpha   90.00
_cell.angle_beta   90.00
_cell.angle_gamma   90.00
#
_symmetry.space_group_name_H-M   'P 1'
#
loop_
_entity.id
_entity.type
_entity.pdbx_description
1 polymer ?
#
loop_
_entity_poly.entity_id
_entity_poly.type
_entity_poly.pdbx_seq_one_letter_code
_entity_poly.pdbx_strand_id
1 'polypeptide(L)' 'SVVHVLKLITNRPMTSRDIEVTFGKSREHVSRLMKKLFEDGFVGRDTSIRPYRYTITEKGRERIGSSEGDVVYAVSQ' A
#
# COMPACT_ATOMS: atom_id res chain seq x y z
N SER A 1 -4.52 -5.97 -5.86
CA SER A 1 -5.55 -5.07 -5.36
C SER A 1 -4.97 -4.07 -4.37
N VAL A 2 -5.76 -3.07 -4.05
CA VAL A 2 -5.35 -1.99 -3.13
C VAL A 2 -4.91 -2.54 -1.78
N VAL A 3 -5.70 -3.44 -1.22
CA VAL A 3 -5.41 -3.99 0.11
C VAL A 3 -4.09 -4.79 0.11
N HIS A 4 -3.82 -5.54 -0.95
CA HIS A 4 -2.59 -6.30 -1.05
C HIS A 4 -1.37 -5.39 -1.05
N VAL A 5 -1.45 -4.28 -1.78
CA VAL A 5 -0.35 -3.31 -1.82
C VAL A 5 -0.15 -2.67 -0.45
N LEU A 6 -1.24 -2.29 0.21
CA LEU A 6 -1.16 -1.68 1.52
C LEU A 6 -0.56 -2.64 2.56
N LYS A 7 -0.95 -3.91 2.51
CA LYS A 7 -0.38 -4.92 3.41
C LYS A 7 1.12 -5.08 3.20
N LEU A 8 1.55 -5.06 1.95
CA LEU A 8 2.96 -5.18 1.64
C LEU A 8 3.76 -4.01 2.20
N ILE A 9 3.25 -2.80 2.03
CA ILE A 9 3.91 -1.58 2.49
C ILE A 9 3.93 -1.50 4.02
N THR A 10 2.94 -2.11 4.68
CA THR A 10 2.87 -2.14 6.15
C THR A 10 4.12 -2.76 6.75
N ASN A 11 4.71 -3.76 6.10
CA ASN A 11 5.89 -4.44 6.62
C ASN A 11 7.14 -3.56 6.52
N ARG A 12 7.23 -2.77 5.45
CA ARG A 12 8.35 -1.85 5.25
C ARG A 12 8.04 -0.87 4.13
N PRO A 13 8.67 0.30 4.12
CA PRO A 13 8.53 1.22 3.00
C PRO A 13 9.06 0.57 1.73
N MET A 14 8.43 0.84 0.61
CA MET A 14 8.80 0.25 -0.67
C MET A 14 8.82 1.29 -1.77
N THR A 15 9.74 1.10 -2.71
CA THR A 15 9.81 1.94 -3.91
C THR A 15 8.79 1.41 -4.93
N SER A 16 8.49 2.22 -5.95
CA SER A 16 7.64 1.78 -7.05
C SER A 16 8.22 0.53 -7.70
N ARG A 17 9.54 0.48 -7.85
CA ARG A 17 10.21 -0.67 -8.44
C ARG A 17 9.98 -1.93 -7.63
N ASP A 18 10.09 -1.82 -6.31
CA ASP A 18 9.85 -2.95 -5.43
C ASP A 18 8.45 -3.50 -5.63
N ILE A 19 7.48 -2.60 -5.76
CA ILE A 19 6.09 -2.98 -5.96
C ILE A 19 5.91 -3.65 -7.32
N GLU A 20 6.51 -3.09 -8.37
CA GLU A 20 6.46 -3.67 -9.72
C GLU A 20 6.96 -5.11 -9.71
N VAL A 21 8.11 -5.33 -9.10
CA VAL A 21 8.73 -6.64 -9.06
C VAL A 21 7.88 -7.63 -8.27
N THR A 22 7.40 -7.18 -7.11
CA THR A 22 6.63 -8.06 -6.23
C THR A 22 5.31 -8.49 -6.87
N PHE A 23 4.64 -7.60 -7.56
CA PHE A 23 3.33 -7.90 -8.14
C PHE A 23 3.39 -8.27 -9.62
N GLY A 24 4.56 -8.16 -10.25
CA GLY A 24 4.70 -8.47 -11.67
C GLY A 24 3.86 -7.56 -12.56
N LYS A 25 3.69 -6.31 -12.16
CA LYS A 25 2.90 -5.35 -12.91
C LYS A 25 3.79 -4.33 -13.60
N SER A 26 3.27 -3.71 -14.65
CA SER A 26 4.02 -2.71 -15.40
C SER A 26 4.21 -1.45 -14.57
N ARG A 27 5.23 -0.68 -14.96
CA ARG A 27 5.52 0.59 -14.34
C ARG A 27 4.32 1.54 -14.38
N GLU A 28 3.64 1.57 -15.52
CA GLU A 28 2.49 2.44 -15.69
C GLU A 28 1.36 2.06 -14.76
N HIS A 29 1.12 0.76 -14.62
CA HIS A 29 0.07 0.25 -13.75
C HIS A 29 0.35 0.62 -12.29
N VAL A 30 1.58 0.37 -11.84
CA VAL A 30 1.98 0.67 -10.46
C VAL A 30 1.96 2.16 -10.20
N SER A 31 2.48 2.95 -11.13
CA SER A 31 2.52 4.40 -11.00
C SER A 31 1.11 4.97 -10.83
N ARG A 32 0.17 4.50 -11.64
CA ARG A 32 -1.22 4.93 -11.58
C ARG A 32 -1.88 4.53 -10.27
N LEU A 33 -1.64 3.29 -9.84
CA LEU A 33 -2.18 2.78 -8.60
C LEU A 33 -1.65 3.56 -7.40
N MET A 34 -0.35 3.77 -7.34
CA MET A 34 0.26 4.46 -6.20
C MET A 34 -0.13 5.92 -6.16
N LYS A 35 -0.29 6.55 -7.32
CA LYS A 35 -0.77 7.93 -7.37
C LYS A 35 -2.16 8.04 -6.75
N LYS A 36 -3.03 7.10 -7.09
CA LYS A 36 -4.38 7.09 -6.54
C LYS A 36 -4.37 6.86 -5.04
N LEU A 37 -3.56 5.93 -4.58
CA LEU A 37 -3.45 5.67 -3.14
C LEU A 37 -2.92 6.88 -2.39
N PHE A 38 -1.97 7.59 -2.99
CA PHE A 38 -1.42 8.80 -2.40
C PHE A 38 -2.48 9.90 -2.33
N GLU A 39 -3.23 10.08 -3.41
CA GLU A 39 -4.29 11.09 -3.46
C GLU A 39 -5.41 10.78 -2.46
N ASP A 40 -5.71 9.52 -2.27
CA ASP A 40 -6.74 9.07 -1.33
C ASP A 40 -6.23 9.10 0.12
N GLY A 41 -4.94 9.34 0.32
CA GLY A 41 -4.37 9.47 1.65
C GLY A 41 -4.01 8.15 2.32
N PHE A 42 -4.00 7.05 1.58
CA PHE A 42 -3.67 5.73 2.13
C PHE A 42 -2.17 5.51 2.24
N VAL A 43 -1.38 6.19 1.43
CA VAL A 43 0.08 6.09 1.47
C VAL A 43 0.70 7.48 1.48
N GLY A 44 1.89 7.57 2.07
CA GLY A 44 2.72 8.76 1.98
C GLY A 44 3.95 8.45 1.17
N ARG A 45 4.74 9.46 0.88
CA ARG A 45 6.00 9.30 0.17
C ARG A 45 7.12 9.90 0.99
N ASP A 46 8.17 9.10 1.16
CA ASP A 46 9.40 9.60 1.78
C ASP A 46 10.28 10.10 0.64
N THR A 47 10.40 11.42 0.55
CA THR A 47 11.17 12.06 -0.51
C THR A 47 12.58 12.41 -0.09
N SER A 48 12.97 12.10 1.13
CA SER A 48 14.31 12.38 1.64
C SER A 48 15.36 11.49 1.01
N ILE A 49 14.94 10.36 0.45
CA ILE A 49 15.81 9.38 -0.19
C ILE A 49 15.32 9.16 -1.61
N ARG A 50 16.23 8.93 -2.52
CA ARG A 50 15.87 8.58 -3.90
C ARG A 50 16.32 7.17 -4.20
N PRO A 51 15.49 6.36 -4.85
CA PRO A 51 14.12 6.65 -5.29
C PRO A 51 13.17 6.80 -4.11
N TYR A 52 12.06 7.49 -4.32
CA TYR A 52 11.06 7.71 -3.27
C TYR A 52 10.50 6.39 -2.77
N ARG A 53 10.28 6.31 -1.48
CA ARG A 53 9.65 5.14 -0.88
C ARG A 53 8.26 5.50 -0.42
N TYR A 54 7.34 4.58 -0.66
CA TYR A 54 5.97 4.73 -0.19
C TYR A 54 5.86 4.12 1.20
N THR A 55 5.15 4.81 2.07
CA THR A 55 4.90 4.35 3.43
C THR A 55 3.40 4.30 3.64
N ILE A 56 2.94 3.44 4.54
CA ILE A 56 1.53 3.38 4.86
C ILE A 56 1.18 4.51 5.84
N THR A 57 0.02 5.13 5.63
CA THR A 57 -0.49 6.13 6.56
C THR A 57 -1.45 5.45 7.53
N GLU A 58 -1.87 6.20 8.54
CA GLU A 58 -2.87 5.68 9.46
C GLU A 58 -4.17 5.34 8.74
N LYS A 59 -4.55 6.20 7.80
CA LYS A 59 -5.74 5.93 6.97
C LYS A 59 -5.58 4.63 6.17
N GLY A 60 -4.37 4.38 5.67
CA GLY A 60 -4.09 3.14 4.96
C GLY A 60 -4.20 1.93 5.87
N ARG A 61 -3.71 2.05 7.11
CA ARG A 61 -3.82 0.98 8.09
C ARG A 61 -5.28 0.72 8.44
N GLU A 62 -6.08 1.76 8.57
CA GLU A 62 -7.50 1.63 8.83
C GLU A 62 -8.21 0.92 7.68
N ARG A 63 -7.79 1.19 6.46
CA ARG A 63 -8.36 0.53 5.28
C ARG A 63 -8.12 -0.98 5.33
N ILE A 64 -6.91 -1.38 5.70
CA ILE A 64 -6.57 -2.80 5.86
C ILE A 64 -7.35 -3.38 7.04
N GLY A 65 -7.32 -2.69 8.16
CA GLY A 65 -8.00 -3.12 9.36
C GLY A 65 -9.48 -3.32 9.15
N SER A 66 -10.10 -2.44 8.38
CA SER A 66 -11.51 -2.56 8.05
C SER A 66 -11.80 -3.85 7.30
N SER A 67 -11.00 -4.16 6.27
CA SER A 67 -11.15 -5.38 5.49
C SER A 67 -10.83 -6.62 6.31
N GLU A 68 -9.72 -6.59 7.04
CA GLU A 68 -9.30 -7.71 7.85
C GLU A 68 -10.14 -7.87 9.10
N GLY A 69 -10.64 -6.74 9.60
CA GLY A 69 -11.51 -6.74 10.75
C GLY A 69 -12.75 -7.57 10.49
N ASP A 70 -13.31 -7.46 9.31
CA ASP A 70 -14.48 -8.22 8.93
C ASP A 70 -14.18 -9.72 8.95
N VAL A 71 -13.02 -10.10 8.39
CA VAL A 71 -12.61 -11.50 8.34
C VAL A 71 -12.28 -12.02 9.72
N VAL A 72 -11.50 -11.28 10.48
CA VAL A 72 -11.09 -11.67 11.82
C VAL A 72 -12.31 -11.78 12.72
N TYR A 73 -13.20 -10.83 12.60
CA TYR A 73 -14.40 -10.82 13.41
C TYR A 73 -15.25 -12.07 13.15
N ALA A 74 -15.38 -12.43 11.89
CA ALA A 74 -16.13 -13.62 11.49
C ALA A 74 -15.48 -14.88 12.06
N VAL A 75 -14.16 -14.93 12.08
CA VAL A 75 -13.44 -16.07 12.62
C VAL A 75 -13.54 -16.12 14.13
N SER A 76 -13.51 -14.98 14.78
CA SER A 76 -13.56 -14.90 16.23
C SER A 76 -14.91 -15.36 16.78
N GLN A 77 -15.90 -15.28 15.96
CA GLN A 77 -17.23 -15.71 16.39
C GLN A 77 -17.38 -17.20 16.32
#